data_fd72ebaf20b259337c8ee2c13daf07a2
#
_entry.id   fd72ebaf20b259337c8ee2c13daf07a2
#
_cell.length_a   1.000
_cell.length_b   1.000
_cell.length_c   1.000
_cell.angle_alpha   90.00
_cell.angle_beta   90.00
_cell.angle_gamma   90.00
#
_symmetry.space_group_name_H-M   'P 1'
#
loop_
_entity.id
_entity.type
_entity.pdbx_description
1 polymer ?
#
loop_
_entity_poly.entity_id
_entity_poly.type
_entity_poly.pdbx_seq_one_letter_code
_entity_poly.pdbx_strand_id
1 'polypeptide(L)'
;MMLDQNEKIWESISKLAIKLANEAGFILYENFRKPLSVEFKDKSGLDPVTNIDIQIQKHIRNSIKSHFPEHGFLGEEETSATSQNKNTSEYLWVVDPIDGTKNFVAGLPIYACSIGVLYKGIPYMGAIFLPWPNSTKGSVIHATKGSGAYFNDEKILLCENSQEGKSSGLVTLPGSFTNIFNPSEILKNKIGDYRMTGSIAYEMAMSALGISQFMVSNAPSIWDIAAGTCIILESGGLVLEGVSERKRFRIFEEFKWKNLNSFNPNNESFEKVTASNLRKWQKPIIAGAPKIVNFTASNLRKR
;
A
#
# COMPACT_ATOMS: atom_id res chain seq x y z
N MET A 1 18.62 -30.00 -4.57
CA MET A 1 17.66 -29.84 -3.50
C MET A 1 16.35 -29.42 -4.15
N MET A 2 15.31 -30.28 -4.12
CA MET A 2 14.01 -29.90 -4.73
C MET A 2 13.37 -28.86 -3.82
N LEU A 3 13.06 -27.68 -4.40
CA LEU A 3 12.24 -26.66 -3.72
C LEU A 3 10.88 -27.30 -3.38
N ASP A 4 10.35 -27.01 -2.19
CA ASP A 4 9.00 -27.38 -1.78
C ASP A 4 7.99 -26.83 -2.80
N GLN A 5 6.88 -27.52 -3.03
CA GLN A 5 5.83 -27.07 -3.97
C GLN A 5 5.36 -25.64 -3.63
N ASN A 6 5.32 -25.29 -2.36
CA ASN A 6 4.98 -23.96 -1.91
C ASN A 6 6.01 -22.90 -2.35
N GLU A 7 7.30 -23.19 -2.25
CA GLU A 7 8.37 -22.26 -2.68
C GLU A 7 8.28 -21.96 -4.17
N LYS A 8 7.98 -22.95 -5.01
CA LYS A 8 7.81 -22.76 -6.47
C LYS A 8 6.61 -21.87 -6.81
N ILE A 9 5.49 -22.00 -6.08
CA ILE A 9 4.30 -21.19 -6.31
C ILE A 9 4.60 -19.72 -5.96
N TRP A 10 5.32 -19.50 -4.85
CA TRP A 10 5.71 -18.17 -4.41
C TRP A 10 6.68 -17.49 -5.36
N GLU A 11 7.64 -18.21 -5.87
CA GLU A 11 8.56 -17.70 -6.90
C GLU A 11 7.82 -17.28 -8.17
N SER A 12 6.84 -18.08 -8.60
CA SER A 12 6.01 -17.78 -9.76
C SER A 12 5.12 -16.56 -9.55
N ILE A 13 4.53 -16.41 -8.36
CA ILE A 13 3.72 -15.24 -7.97
C ILE A 13 4.59 -13.99 -7.97
N SER A 14 5.77 -14.07 -7.36
CA SER A 14 6.71 -12.93 -7.27
C SER A 14 7.16 -12.47 -8.66
N LYS A 15 7.60 -13.39 -9.51
CA LYS A 15 7.99 -13.09 -10.90
C LYS A 15 6.87 -12.43 -11.68
N LEU A 16 5.64 -12.95 -11.56
CA LEU A 16 4.49 -12.38 -12.25
C LEU A 16 4.16 -10.97 -11.73
N ALA A 17 4.14 -10.75 -10.42
CA ALA A 17 3.82 -9.44 -9.85
C ALA A 17 4.83 -8.36 -10.25
N ILE A 18 6.13 -8.66 -10.21
CA ILE A 18 7.20 -7.74 -10.63
C ILE A 18 7.06 -7.44 -12.14
N LYS A 19 6.83 -8.47 -12.95
CA LYS A 19 6.60 -8.31 -14.39
C LYS A 19 5.42 -7.40 -14.67
N LEU A 20 4.28 -7.63 -14.01
CA LEU A 20 3.05 -6.84 -14.19
C LEU A 20 3.22 -5.39 -13.72
N ALA A 21 3.95 -5.15 -12.62
CA ALA A 21 4.27 -3.80 -12.18
C ALA A 21 5.13 -3.04 -13.22
N ASN A 22 6.11 -3.71 -13.85
CA ASN A 22 6.90 -3.12 -14.92
C ASN A 22 6.06 -2.86 -16.18
N GLU A 23 5.19 -3.78 -16.59
CA GLU A 23 4.30 -3.62 -17.75
C GLU A 23 3.30 -2.48 -17.53
N ALA A 24 2.71 -2.38 -16.34
CA ALA A 24 1.87 -1.25 -15.94
C ALA A 24 2.65 0.07 -15.98
N GLY A 25 3.86 0.06 -15.44
CA GLY A 25 4.77 1.19 -15.47
C GLY A 25 5.09 1.68 -16.89
N PHE A 26 5.31 0.76 -17.82
CA PHE A 26 5.49 1.10 -19.23
C PHE A 26 4.24 1.77 -19.83
N ILE A 27 3.04 1.25 -19.55
CA ILE A 27 1.78 1.85 -20.00
C ILE A 27 1.62 3.26 -19.40
N LEU A 28 1.91 3.43 -18.12
CA LEU A 28 1.87 4.74 -17.44
C LEU A 28 2.85 5.73 -18.08
N TYR A 29 4.10 5.34 -18.28
CA TYR A 29 5.12 6.18 -18.88
C TYR A 29 4.72 6.64 -20.28
N GLU A 30 4.24 5.73 -21.13
CA GLU A 30 3.83 6.02 -22.49
C GLU A 30 2.60 6.95 -22.57
N ASN A 31 1.78 7.03 -21.51
CA ASN A 31 0.57 7.85 -21.47
C ASN A 31 0.68 9.09 -20.59
N PHE A 32 1.76 9.24 -19.84
CA PHE A 32 1.96 10.40 -18.98
C PHE A 32 2.03 11.69 -19.79
N ARG A 33 1.22 12.70 -19.35
CA ARG A 33 1.05 14.00 -20.03
C ARG A 33 0.52 13.94 -21.45
N LYS A 34 -0.11 12.82 -21.85
CA LYS A 34 -0.89 12.74 -23.08
C LYS A 34 -2.37 13.04 -22.82
N PRO A 35 -3.16 13.36 -23.85
CA PRO A 35 -4.60 13.50 -23.69
C PRO A 35 -5.23 12.20 -23.14
N LEU A 36 -6.01 12.33 -22.08
CA LEU A 36 -6.67 11.22 -21.39
C LEU A 36 -8.19 11.40 -21.45
N SER A 37 -8.92 10.30 -21.52
CA SER A 37 -10.34 10.28 -21.19
C SER A 37 -10.47 10.16 -19.68
N VAL A 38 -11.03 11.17 -19.04
CA VAL A 38 -11.20 11.23 -17.57
C VAL A 38 -12.69 11.16 -17.27
N GLU A 39 -13.08 10.23 -16.43
CA GLU A 39 -14.39 10.11 -15.85
C GLU A 39 -14.29 10.31 -14.32
N PHE A 40 -15.40 10.55 -13.64
CA PHE A 40 -15.41 10.70 -12.19
C PHE A 40 -16.31 9.63 -11.57
N LYS A 41 -15.77 8.91 -10.59
CA LYS A 41 -16.49 7.86 -9.85
C LYS A 41 -17.59 8.44 -8.94
N ASP A 42 -17.49 9.71 -8.59
CA ASP A 42 -18.38 10.42 -7.69
C ASP A 42 -19.03 11.65 -8.35
N LYS A 43 -20.17 12.08 -7.80
CA LYS A 43 -20.89 13.28 -8.28
C LYS A 43 -20.18 14.59 -7.97
N SER A 44 -19.22 14.59 -7.04
CA SER A 44 -18.47 15.78 -6.62
C SER A 44 -17.31 16.09 -7.56
N GLY A 45 -16.96 15.19 -8.48
CA GLY A 45 -15.80 15.33 -9.37
C GLY A 45 -14.46 15.26 -8.64
N LEU A 46 -14.43 14.61 -7.48
CA LEU A 46 -13.23 14.51 -6.65
C LEU A 46 -12.48 13.20 -6.81
N ASP A 47 -13.07 12.19 -7.45
CA ASP A 47 -12.47 10.87 -7.64
C ASP A 47 -12.37 10.53 -9.13
N PRO A 48 -11.29 10.95 -9.82
CA PRO A 48 -11.11 10.69 -11.24
C PRO A 48 -10.67 9.26 -11.49
N VAL A 49 -11.16 8.70 -12.58
CA VAL A 49 -10.66 7.48 -13.21
C VAL A 49 -10.35 7.76 -14.67
N THR A 50 -9.27 7.20 -15.19
CA THR A 50 -8.91 7.35 -16.60
C THR A 50 -9.10 6.04 -17.35
N ASN A 51 -9.14 6.13 -18.67
CA ASN A 51 -9.10 4.93 -19.52
C ASN A 51 -7.84 4.09 -19.28
N ILE A 52 -6.76 4.70 -18.76
CA ILE A 52 -5.50 4.03 -18.46
C ILE A 52 -5.63 3.17 -17.20
N ASP A 53 -6.31 3.64 -16.15
CA ASP A 53 -6.62 2.85 -14.94
C ASP A 53 -7.34 1.55 -15.34
N ILE A 54 -8.39 1.69 -16.12
CA ILE A 54 -9.20 0.54 -16.60
C ILE A 54 -8.37 -0.41 -17.47
N GLN A 55 -7.54 0.13 -18.36
CA GLN A 55 -6.65 -0.65 -19.23
C GLN A 55 -5.66 -1.47 -18.42
N ILE A 56 -4.96 -0.84 -17.47
CA ILE A 56 -3.95 -1.49 -16.63
C ILE A 56 -4.62 -2.56 -15.76
N GLN A 57 -5.72 -2.23 -15.08
CA GLN A 57 -6.41 -3.22 -14.25
C GLN A 57 -6.87 -4.44 -15.05
N LYS A 58 -7.43 -4.23 -16.25
CA LYS A 58 -7.85 -5.33 -17.13
C LYS A 58 -6.68 -6.19 -17.56
N HIS A 59 -5.55 -5.57 -17.92
CA HIS A 59 -4.32 -6.28 -18.31
C HIS A 59 -3.82 -7.16 -17.16
N ILE A 60 -3.66 -6.58 -15.97
CA ILE A 60 -3.20 -7.30 -14.76
C ILE A 60 -4.15 -8.45 -14.43
N ARG A 61 -5.46 -8.19 -14.37
CA ARG A 61 -6.47 -9.21 -14.03
C ARG A 61 -6.44 -10.38 -15.02
N ASN A 62 -6.38 -10.11 -16.32
CA ASN A 62 -6.37 -11.16 -17.35
C ASN A 62 -5.10 -12.02 -17.24
N SER A 63 -3.96 -11.40 -16.99
CA SER A 63 -2.69 -12.10 -16.80
C SER A 63 -2.74 -13.01 -15.57
N ILE A 64 -3.24 -12.50 -14.43
CA ILE A 64 -3.40 -13.28 -13.21
C ILE A 64 -4.34 -14.47 -13.44
N LYS A 65 -5.50 -14.23 -14.06
CA LYS A 65 -6.46 -15.30 -14.36
C LYS A 65 -5.89 -16.39 -15.27
N SER A 66 -5.02 -16.03 -16.20
CA SER A 66 -4.34 -16.99 -17.08
C SER A 66 -3.32 -17.86 -16.36
N HIS A 67 -2.54 -17.28 -15.41
CA HIS A 67 -1.47 -17.98 -14.70
C HIS A 67 -1.97 -18.67 -13.43
N PHE A 68 -2.95 -18.07 -12.75
CA PHE A 68 -3.47 -18.48 -11.47
C PHE A 68 -5.02 -18.39 -11.46
N PRO A 69 -5.73 -19.27 -12.17
CA PRO A 69 -7.19 -19.20 -12.34
C PRO A 69 -7.97 -19.27 -11.03
N GLU A 70 -7.40 -19.92 -9.99
CA GLU A 70 -8.03 -20.09 -8.68
C GLU A 70 -7.73 -18.96 -7.70
N HIS A 71 -6.85 -18.01 -8.06
CA HIS A 71 -6.56 -16.87 -7.19
C HIS A 71 -7.66 -15.83 -7.24
N GLY A 72 -7.95 -15.22 -6.09
CA GLY A 72 -8.85 -14.08 -5.98
C GLY A 72 -8.22 -12.80 -6.53
N PHE A 73 -9.06 -11.84 -6.91
CA PHE A 73 -8.66 -10.52 -7.38
C PHE A 73 -9.52 -9.44 -6.73
N LEU A 74 -8.88 -8.36 -6.28
CA LEU A 74 -9.50 -7.16 -5.74
C LEU A 74 -8.80 -5.95 -6.36
N GLY A 75 -9.40 -5.34 -7.36
CA GLY A 75 -8.91 -4.11 -7.97
C GLY A 75 -9.71 -2.90 -7.49
N GLU A 76 -9.09 -1.73 -7.51
CA GLU A 76 -9.77 -0.47 -7.19
C GLU A 76 -10.96 -0.25 -8.13
N GLU A 77 -10.75 -0.43 -9.46
CA GLU A 77 -11.71 -0.13 -10.52
C GLU A 77 -12.78 -1.24 -10.72
N GLU A 78 -12.92 -2.15 -9.75
CA GLU A 78 -13.99 -3.15 -9.80
C GLU A 78 -15.31 -2.58 -9.26
N THR A 79 -16.36 -2.68 -10.08
CA THR A 79 -17.72 -2.46 -9.62
C THR A 79 -18.25 -3.70 -8.89
N SER A 80 -19.27 -3.50 -8.02
CA SER A 80 -19.95 -4.59 -7.33
C SER A 80 -20.54 -5.65 -8.26
N ALA A 81 -20.81 -5.31 -9.53
CA ALA A 81 -21.28 -6.25 -10.55
C ALA A 81 -20.18 -7.16 -11.11
N THR A 82 -18.92 -6.72 -11.12
CA THR A 82 -17.78 -7.51 -11.59
C THR A 82 -17.11 -8.33 -10.48
N SER A 83 -17.40 -8.02 -9.25
CA SER A 83 -16.90 -8.66 -8.01
C SER A 83 -17.66 -9.98 -7.70
N GLN A 84 -17.95 -10.81 -8.72
CA GLN A 84 -18.74 -12.04 -8.53
C GLN A 84 -18.00 -13.19 -7.82
N ASN A 85 -16.76 -13.01 -7.40
CA ASN A 85 -16.04 -14.06 -6.70
C ASN A 85 -16.44 -14.11 -5.21
N LYS A 86 -17.48 -14.92 -4.92
CA LYS A 86 -17.73 -15.46 -3.57
C LYS A 86 -16.62 -16.44 -3.12
N ASN A 87 -15.56 -16.60 -3.91
CA ASN A 87 -14.53 -17.58 -3.64
C ASN A 87 -13.60 -17.04 -2.57
N THR A 88 -13.59 -17.73 -1.45
CA THR A 88 -12.53 -17.69 -0.44
C THR A 88 -11.28 -18.34 -1.03
N SER A 89 -10.56 -17.59 -1.88
CA SER A 89 -9.25 -18.01 -2.35
C SER A 89 -8.21 -17.73 -1.29
N GLU A 90 -7.32 -18.69 -1.02
CA GLU A 90 -6.21 -18.48 -0.10
C GLU A 90 -5.28 -17.35 -0.55
N TYR A 91 -5.19 -17.14 -1.87
CA TYR A 91 -4.39 -16.09 -2.51
C TYR A 91 -5.29 -15.02 -3.08
N LEU A 92 -5.09 -13.78 -2.66
CA LEU A 92 -5.82 -12.62 -3.16
C LEU A 92 -4.85 -11.57 -3.69
N TRP A 93 -4.97 -11.25 -4.97
CA TRP A 93 -4.27 -10.13 -5.59
C TRP A 93 -5.05 -8.85 -5.35
N VAL A 94 -4.37 -7.86 -4.82
CA VAL A 94 -4.94 -6.55 -4.46
C VAL A 94 -4.22 -5.49 -5.27
N VAL A 95 -4.94 -4.77 -6.13
CA VAL A 95 -4.34 -3.94 -7.19
C VAL A 95 -4.93 -2.54 -7.19
N ASP A 96 -4.04 -1.55 -7.19
CA ASP A 96 -4.32 -0.19 -7.59
C ASP A 96 -3.56 0.10 -8.89
N PRO A 97 -4.26 0.31 -10.00
CA PRO A 97 -3.60 0.57 -11.29
C PRO A 97 -2.87 1.91 -11.33
N ILE A 98 -3.43 2.96 -10.71
CA ILE A 98 -2.81 4.30 -10.63
C ILE A 98 -3.12 4.93 -9.26
N ASP A 99 -2.35 4.59 -8.25
CA ASP A 99 -2.41 5.36 -6.99
C ASP A 99 -1.86 6.77 -7.22
N GLY A 100 -2.70 7.76 -6.97
CA GLY A 100 -2.43 9.15 -7.33
C GLY A 100 -2.94 9.55 -8.72
N THR A 101 -4.10 9.06 -9.15
CA THR A 101 -4.73 9.39 -10.44
C THR A 101 -4.83 10.90 -10.68
N LYS A 102 -5.13 11.70 -9.64
CA LYS A 102 -5.14 13.17 -9.74
C LYS A 102 -3.79 13.74 -10.15
N ASN A 103 -2.71 13.21 -9.58
CA ASN A 103 -1.35 13.63 -9.92
C ASN A 103 -1.04 13.27 -11.37
N PHE A 104 -1.38 12.04 -11.78
CA PHE A 104 -1.17 11.55 -13.13
C PHE A 104 -1.88 12.43 -14.16
N VAL A 105 -3.17 12.73 -13.94
CA VAL A 105 -3.98 13.62 -14.79
C VAL A 105 -3.41 15.04 -14.84
N ALA A 106 -2.94 15.56 -13.70
CA ALA A 106 -2.33 16.88 -13.60
C ALA A 106 -0.92 16.97 -14.21
N GLY A 107 -0.32 15.82 -14.58
CA GLY A 107 1.05 15.78 -15.10
C GLY A 107 2.13 15.92 -14.02
N LEU A 108 1.79 15.61 -12.76
CA LEU A 108 2.74 15.54 -11.65
C LEU A 108 3.27 14.12 -11.52
N PRO A 109 4.61 13.86 -11.63
CA PRO A 109 5.17 12.52 -11.62
C PRO A 109 5.28 11.94 -10.20
N ILE A 110 4.19 11.97 -9.45
CA ILE A 110 4.04 11.42 -8.11
C ILE A 110 2.81 10.50 -8.14
N TYR A 111 2.99 9.31 -8.66
CA TYR A 111 1.97 8.26 -8.78
C TYR A 111 2.65 6.90 -8.70
N ALA A 112 1.88 5.86 -8.53
CA ALA A 112 2.38 4.50 -8.45
C ALA A 112 1.39 3.51 -9.08
N CYS A 113 1.86 2.32 -9.48
CA CYS A 113 1.00 1.16 -9.66
C CYS A 113 1.33 0.17 -8.54
N SER A 114 0.32 -0.20 -7.76
CA SER A 114 0.48 -1.04 -6.57
C SER A 114 -0.13 -2.43 -6.79
N ILE A 115 0.68 -3.48 -6.62
CA ILE A 115 0.26 -4.88 -6.74
C ILE A 115 0.66 -5.62 -5.46
N GLY A 116 -0.32 -5.93 -4.62
CA GLY A 116 -0.13 -6.75 -3.42
C GLY A 116 -0.69 -8.14 -3.61
N VAL A 117 -0.09 -9.15 -2.98
CA VAL A 117 -0.66 -10.50 -2.88
C VAL A 117 -0.79 -10.86 -1.40
N LEU A 118 -2.00 -11.15 -1.00
CA LEU A 118 -2.31 -11.64 0.34
C LEU A 118 -2.44 -13.16 0.31
N TYR A 119 -1.82 -13.82 1.27
CA TYR A 119 -2.07 -15.23 1.56
C TYR A 119 -2.85 -15.35 2.87
N LYS A 120 -4.09 -15.81 2.79
CA LYS A 120 -4.99 -15.89 3.95
C LYS A 120 -5.10 -14.57 4.73
N GLY A 121 -5.11 -13.45 3.98
CA GLY A 121 -5.17 -12.09 4.54
C GLY A 121 -3.83 -11.53 5.04
N ILE A 122 -2.76 -12.30 5.00
CA ILE A 122 -1.41 -11.86 5.38
C ILE A 122 -0.71 -11.26 4.16
N PRO A 123 -0.13 -10.04 4.22
CA PRO A 123 0.70 -9.51 3.16
C PRO A 123 1.87 -10.45 2.87
N TYR A 124 1.92 -10.99 1.67
CA TYR A 124 2.92 -11.98 1.32
C TYR A 124 3.87 -11.52 0.22
N MET A 125 3.36 -10.80 -0.76
CA MET A 125 4.13 -10.22 -1.82
C MET A 125 3.64 -8.81 -2.10
N GLY A 126 4.56 -7.88 -2.40
CA GLY A 126 4.27 -6.54 -2.85
C GLY A 126 5.19 -6.14 -3.99
N ALA A 127 4.64 -5.48 -5.02
CA ALA A 127 5.39 -4.81 -6.07
C ALA A 127 4.74 -3.46 -6.36
N ILE A 128 5.53 -2.39 -6.29
CA ILE A 128 5.08 -1.02 -6.56
C ILE A 128 5.98 -0.43 -7.64
N PHE A 129 5.38 -0.05 -8.75
CA PHE A 129 6.06 0.75 -9.78
C PHE A 129 6.07 2.23 -9.37
N LEU A 130 7.22 2.88 -9.59
CA LEU A 130 7.45 4.30 -9.36
C LEU A 130 7.99 4.96 -10.63
N PRO A 131 7.51 6.15 -11.04
CA PRO A 131 7.96 6.85 -12.24
C PRO A 131 9.31 7.54 -12.04
N TRP A 132 10.20 6.95 -11.23
CA TRP A 132 11.50 7.52 -10.92
C TRP A 132 12.47 7.33 -12.07
N PRO A 133 13.36 8.32 -12.32
CA PRO A 133 14.31 8.24 -13.41
C PRO A 133 15.25 7.05 -13.25
N ASN A 134 15.26 6.18 -14.23
CA ASN A 134 16.29 5.15 -14.41
C ASN A 134 16.42 4.80 -15.90
N SER A 135 17.27 3.86 -16.25
CA SER A 135 17.49 3.42 -17.64
C SER A 135 16.27 2.73 -18.25
N THR A 136 15.28 2.31 -17.47
CA THR A 136 14.15 1.47 -17.88
C THR A 136 12.78 2.16 -17.79
N LYS A 137 12.76 3.49 -17.77
CA LYS A 137 11.53 4.30 -17.74
C LYS A 137 10.70 4.19 -16.44
N GLY A 138 11.32 3.84 -15.33
CA GLY A 138 10.72 3.71 -14.01
C GLY A 138 11.41 2.64 -13.20
N SER A 139 11.01 2.49 -11.95
CA SER A 139 11.60 1.56 -11.00
C SER A 139 10.52 0.76 -10.29
N VAL A 140 10.82 -0.46 -9.92
CA VAL A 140 9.93 -1.31 -9.13
C VAL A 140 10.58 -1.58 -7.78
N ILE A 141 9.87 -1.24 -6.70
CA ILE A 141 10.18 -1.72 -5.36
C ILE A 141 9.32 -2.94 -5.08
N HIS A 142 9.92 -4.02 -4.58
CA HIS A 142 9.20 -5.26 -4.35
C HIS A 142 9.73 -6.03 -3.15
N ALA A 143 8.90 -6.90 -2.61
CA ALA A 143 9.26 -7.80 -1.53
C ALA A 143 8.41 -9.06 -1.57
N THR A 144 9.01 -10.17 -1.12
CA THR A 144 8.29 -11.40 -0.81
C THR A 144 8.59 -11.79 0.63
N LYS A 145 7.57 -12.17 1.38
CA LYS A 145 7.70 -12.52 2.80
C LYS A 145 8.79 -13.56 3.02
N GLY A 146 9.73 -13.21 3.91
CA GLY A 146 10.90 -14.03 4.25
C GLY A 146 12.06 -13.94 3.26
N SER A 147 11.93 -13.16 2.17
CA SER A 147 12.99 -13.01 1.15
C SER A 147 13.64 -11.62 1.18
N GLY A 148 13.09 -10.71 1.97
CA GLY A 148 13.52 -9.32 2.03
C GLY A 148 12.90 -8.43 0.96
N ALA A 149 13.25 -7.14 0.99
CA ALA A 149 12.77 -6.14 0.06
C ALA A 149 13.88 -5.67 -0.89
N TYR A 150 13.49 -5.29 -2.10
CA TYR A 150 14.42 -4.90 -3.17
C TYR A 150 13.87 -3.67 -3.91
N PHE A 151 14.77 -2.80 -4.31
CA PHE A 151 14.51 -1.72 -5.24
C PHE A 151 15.20 -2.03 -6.56
N ASN A 152 14.43 -2.39 -7.58
CA ASN A 152 14.91 -3.11 -8.75
C ASN A 152 15.65 -4.40 -8.28
N ASP A 153 16.95 -4.53 -8.55
CA ASP A 153 17.76 -5.69 -8.19
C ASP A 153 18.58 -5.47 -6.88
N GLU A 154 18.49 -4.27 -6.27
CA GLU A 154 19.25 -3.92 -5.07
C GLU A 154 18.44 -4.19 -3.80
N LYS A 155 19.01 -4.97 -2.88
CA LYS A 155 18.39 -5.24 -1.58
C LYS A 155 18.34 -3.97 -0.75
N ILE A 156 17.18 -3.67 -0.18
CA ILE A 156 16.97 -2.53 0.71
C ILE A 156 16.79 -2.99 2.15
N LEU A 157 17.31 -2.20 3.08
CA LEU A 157 17.13 -2.36 4.51
C LEU A 157 16.89 -1.00 5.14
N LEU A 158 15.80 -0.88 5.88
CA LEU A 158 15.58 0.26 6.76
C LEU A 158 16.53 0.13 7.95
N CYS A 159 17.66 0.87 7.88
CA CYS A 159 18.63 0.88 8.96
C CYS A 159 18.03 1.45 10.24
N GLU A 160 18.25 0.77 11.37
CA GLU A 160 17.93 1.27 12.72
C GLU A 160 18.68 2.56 13.11
N ASN A 161 19.63 3.00 12.28
CA ASN A 161 20.41 4.23 12.46
C ASN A 161 19.61 5.54 12.34
N SER A 162 18.31 5.48 12.03
CA SER A 162 17.43 6.63 12.22
C SER A 162 17.29 6.86 13.72
N GLN A 163 18.09 7.79 14.23
CA GLN A 163 17.91 8.37 15.56
C GLN A 163 16.43 8.75 15.74
N GLU A 164 15.94 8.72 16.97
CA GLU A 164 14.63 9.29 17.33
C GLU A 164 14.37 10.55 16.52
N GLY A 165 13.36 10.54 15.65
CA GLY A 165 12.91 11.55 14.71
C GLY A 165 13.78 12.81 14.60
N LYS A 166 14.37 13.03 13.45
CA LYS A 166 15.11 14.27 13.18
C LYS A 166 14.13 15.33 12.72
N SER A 167 14.16 16.50 13.35
CA SER A 167 13.39 17.67 12.92
C SER A 167 13.71 18.11 11.48
N SER A 168 14.84 17.67 10.92
CA SER A 168 15.28 17.93 9.55
C SER A 168 14.95 16.79 8.56
N GLY A 169 14.29 15.74 8.99
CA GLY A 169 13.91 14.62 8.12
C GLY A 169 12.58 14.87 7.39
N LEU A 170 12.37 14.17 6.28
CA LEU A 170 11.08 14.20 5.59
C LEU A 170 10.10 13.24 6.24
N VAL A 171 8.83 13.63 6.28
CA VAL A 171 7.71 12.78 6.68
C VAL A 171 6.55 12.99 5.70
N THR A 172 5.68 11.99 5.55
CA THR A 172 4.48 12.14 4.75
C THR A 172 3.24 12.07 5.63
N LEU A 173 2.40 13.09 5.52
CA LEU A 173 1.21 13.28 6.34
C LEU A 173 0.01 13.61 5.45
N PRO A 174 -1.22 13.15 5.79
CA PRO A 174 -2.42 13.52 5.06
C PRO A 174 -2.75 15.00 5.28
N GLY A 175 -3.35 15.66 4.28
CA GLY A 175 -3.74 17.08 4.39
C GLY A 175 -4.70 17.39 5.54
N SER A 176 -5.45 16.40 5.98
CA SER A 176 -6.35 16.48 7.14
C SER A 176 -5.70 16.11 8.48
N PHE A 177 -4.37 15.96 8.53
CA PHE A 177 -3.64 15.44 9.70
C PHE A 177 -4.05 16.08 11.00
N THR A 178 -3.97 17.42 11.10
CA THR A 178 -4.31 18.17 12.32
C THR A 178 -5.80 18.17 12.68
N ASN A 179 -6.69 17.87 11.71
CA ASN A 179 -8.12 17.74 11.94
C ASN A 179 -8.49 16.39 12.54
N ILE A 180 -7.71 15.36 12.24
CA ILE A 180 -7.99 13.96 12.59
C ILE A 180 -7.16 13.51 13.78
N PHE A 181 -5.92 13.97 13.84
CA PHE A 181 -4.96 13.56 14.87
C PHE A 181 -4.56 14.71 15.77
N ASN A 182 -4.23 14.36 17.01
CA ASN A 182 -3.71 15.27 18.01
C ASN A 182 -2.28 14.83 18.41
N PRO A 183 -1.24 15.37 17.74
CA PRO A 183 0.15 15.09 18.10
C PRO A 183 0.50 15.76 19.43
N SER A 184 1.29 15.10 20.28
CA SER A 184 1.86 15.72 21.48
C SER A 184 2.84 16.84 21.10
N GLU A 185 3.13 17.76 22.02
CA GLU A 185 4.12 18.82 21.80
C GLU A 185 5.51 18.26 21.48
N ILE A 186 5.85 17.10 22.07
CA ILE A 186 7.12 16.41 21.79
C ILE A 186 7.17 15.96 20.33
N LEU A 187 6.08 15.39 19.81
CA LEU A 187 6.01 14.97 18.41
C LEU A 187 6.04 16.17 17.46
N LYS A 188 5.30 17.23 17.75
CA LYS A 188 5.30 18.45 16.92
C LYS A 188 6.71 19.01 16.69
N ASN A 189 7.55 18.98 17.72
CA ASN A 189 8.93 19.46 17.63
C ASN A 189 9.88 18.49 16.91
N LYS A 190 9.44 17.26 16.61
CA LYS A 190 10.25 16.20 15.98
C LYS A 190 9.68 15.66 14.66
N ILE A 191 8.55 16.19 14.21
CA ILE A 191 7.91 15.72 12.96
C ILE A 191 8.82 15.93 11.74
N GLY A 192 9.61 17.00 11.70
CA GLY A 192 10.40 17.34 10.53
C GLY A 192 9.57 18.02 9.43
N ASP A 193 10.10 18.02 8.21
CA ASP A 193 9.44 18.64 7.05
C ASP A 193 8.41 17.67 6.47
N TYR A 194 7.14 18.02 6.54
CA TYR A 194 6.08 17.15 6.01
C TYR A 194 5.80 17.40 4.52
N ARG A 195 5.38 16.33 3.87
CA ARG A 195 4.90 16.31 2.48
C ARG A 195 3.53 15.66 2.45
N MET A 196 2.71 16.12 1.52
CA MET A 196 1.43 15.52 1.15
C MET A 196 1.54 15.21 -0.34
N THR A 197 1.80 13.97 -0.68
CA THR A 197 2.11 13.60 -2.06
C THR A 197 0.86 13.28 -2.88
N GLY A 198 -0.20 12.80 -2.23
CA GLY A 198 -1.45 12.41 -2.88
C GLY A 198 -1.38 11.02 -3.53
N SER A 199 -0.39 10.21 -3.18
CA SER A 199 -0.25 8.79 -3.56
C SER A 199 0.29 8.01 -2.37
N ILE A 200 -0.53 7.15 -1.80
CA ILE A 200 -0.21 6.42 -0.57
C ILE A 200 0.82 5.31 -0.83
N ALA A 201 0.69 4.57 -1.93
CA ALA A 201 1.66 3.56 -2.31
C ALA A 201 3.04 4.18 -2.59
N TYR A 202 3.08 5.37 -3.19
CA TYR A 202 4.31 6.15 -3.38
C TYR A 202 4.93 6.54 -2.03
N GLU A 203 4.12 7.01 -1.07
CA GLU A 203 4.57 7.37 0.29
C GLU A 203 5.10 6.15 1.06
N MET A 204 4.45 4.98 0.92
CA MET A 204 4.93 3.73 1.50
C MET A 204 6.28 3.31 0.91
N ALA A 205 6.45 3.44 -0.41
CA ALA A 205 7.73 3.17 -1.06
C ALA A 205 8.84 4.12 -0.57
N MET A 206 8.55 5.43 -0.46
CA MET A 206 9.49 6.41 0.13
C MET A 206 9.89 6.03 1.56
N SER A 207 8.94 5.55 2.35
CA SER A 207 9.21 5.12 3.73
C SER A 207 10.04 3.84 3.78
N ALA A 208 9.78 2.87 2.90
CA ALA A 208 10.58 1.65 2.79
C ALA A 208 12.02 1.90 2.35
N LEU A 209 12.25 2.93 1.55
CA LEU A 209 13.58 3.37 1.09
C LEU A 209 14.29 4.31 2.07
N GLY A 210 13.65 4.66 3.19
CA GLY A 210 14.21 5.59 4.17
C GLY A 210 14.30 7.05 3.69
N ILE A 211 13.63 7.41 2.58
CA ILE A 211 13.53 8.77 2.07
C ILE A 211 12.63 9.59 3.00
N SER A 212 11.48 9.05 3.42
CA SER A 212 10.72 9.58 4.52
C SER A 212 10.96 8.75 5.79
N GLN A 213 11.04 9.42 6.93
CA GLN A 213 11.26 8.76 8.22
C GLN A 213 10.07 7.88 8.61
N PHE A 214 8.88 8.39 8.36
CA PHE A 214 7.62 7.68 8.53
C PHE A 214 6.52 8.35 7.68
N MET A 215 5.45 7.63 7.50
CA MET A 215 4.22 8.13 6.91
C MET A 215 3.03 7.91 7.85
N VAL A 216 2.01 8.76 7.74
CA VAL A 216 0.70 8.57 8.37
C VAL A 216 -0.37 8.68 7.30
N SER A 217 -1.30 7.73 7.25
CA SER A 217 -2.53 7.86 6.46
C SER A 217 -3.75 7.65 7.36
N ASN A 218 -4.86 8.34 7.09
CA ASN A 218 -6.04 8.27 7.95
C ASN A 218 -6.94 7.07 7.65
N ALA A 219 -7.25 6.86 6.40
CA ALA A 219 -8.20 5.84 5.98
C ALA A 219 -7.88 5.35 4.55
N PRO A 220 -6.68 4.79 4.33
CA PRO A 220 -6.31 4.26 3.04
C PRO A 220 -7.22 3.09 2.69
N SER A 221 -7.43 2.87 1.40
CA SER A 221 -8.00 1.63 0.92
C SER A 221 -6.96 0.51 0.96
N ILE A 222 -7.42 -0.73 0.93
CA ILE A 222 -6.48 -1.86 1.00
C ILE A 222 -5.54 -1.93 -0.21
N TRP A 223 -5.98 -1.50 -1.38
CA TRP A 223 -5.17 -1.50 -2.60
C TRP A 223 -4.03 -0.48 -2.56
N ASP A 224 -4.18 0.61 -1.80
CA ASP A 224 -3.13 1.60 -1.59
C ASP A 224 -1.97 1.03 -0.76
N ILE A 225 -2.26 0.07 0.15
CA ILE A 225 -1.32 -0.29 1.22
C ILE A 225 -0.90 -1.77 1.25
N ALA A 226 -1.61 -2.68 0.57
CA ALA A 226 -1.32 -4.11 0.65
C ALA A 226 0.13 -4.44 0.21
N ALA A 227 0.56 -3.89 -0.92
CA ALA A 227 1.92 -4.06 -1.42
C ALA A 227 2.95 -3.39 -0.50
N GLY A 228 2.72 -2.12 -0.16
CA GLY A 228 3.62 -1.33 0.68
C GLY A 228 3.81 -1.93 2.08
N THR A 229 2.76 -2.55 2.64
CA THR A 229 2.86 -3.23 3.95
C THR A 229 3.86 -4.38 3.89
N CYS A 230 3.79 -5.25 2.86
CA CYS A 230 4.77 -6.32 2.67
C CYS A 230 6.19 -5.75 2.52
N ILE A 231 6.35 -4.72 1.67
CA ILE A 231 7.66 -4.12 1.37
C ILE A 231 8.29 -3.50 2.62
N ILE A 232 7.52 -2.73 3.40
CA ILE A 232 8.03 -2.10 4.62
C ILE A 232 8.43 -3.16 5.66
N LEU A 233 7.60 -4.18 5.87
CA LEU A 233 7.90 -5.25 6.82
C LEU A 233 9.18 -6.03 6.41
N GLU A 234 9.33 -6.35 5.13
CA GLU A 234 10.49 -7.08 4.61
C GLU A 234 11.77 -6.22 4.50
N SER A 235 11.64 -4.89 4.48
CA SER A 235 12.79 -3.98 4.61
C SER A 235 13.25 -3.77 6.06
N GLY A 236 12.61 -4.43 7.05
CA GLY A 236 12.89 -4.26 8.48
C GLY A 236 12.13 -3.11 9.13
N GLY A 237 11.14 -2.56 8.45
CA GLY A 237 10.25 -1.51 8.94
C GLY A 237 9.10 -2.04 9.81
N LEU A 238 8.24 -1.13 10.21
CA LEU A 238 7.06 -1.39 11.03
C LEU A 238 5.84 -0.70 10.41
N VAL A 239 4.72 -1.40 10.38
CA VAL A 239 3.41 -0.85 10.00
C VAL A 239 2.44 -1.05 11.16
N LEU A 240 1.82 0.03 11.63
CA LEU A 240 0.80 0.02 12.67
C LEU A 240 -0.55 0.42 12.09
N GLU A 241 -1.63 -0.23 12.54
CA GLU A 241 -3.00 0.19 12.30
C GLU A 241 -3.62 0.80 13.57
N GLY A 242 -4.45 1.82 13.40
CA GLY A 242 -5.24 2.38 14.48
C GLY A 242 -6.55 1.63 14.66
N VAL A 243 -6.81 1.19 15.89
CA VAL A 243 -8.03 0.48 16.26
C VAL A 243 -8.73 1.18 17.41
N SER A 244 -10.07 1.25 17.32
CA SER A 244 -10.92 1.73 18.43
C SER A 244 -11.51 0.52 19.14
N GLU A 245 -11.24 0.37 20.42
CA GLU A 245 -11.74 -0.73 21.26
C GLU A 245 -12.78 -0.23 22.24
N ARG A 246 -13.99 -0.82 22.23
CA ARG A 246 -14.97 -0.63 23.30
C ARG A 246 -14.56 -1.45 24.51
N LYS A 247 -14.20 -0.79 25.61
CA LYS A 247 -14.08 -1.46 26.90
C LYS A 247 -15.46 -1.76 27.47
N ARG A 248 -15.67 -3.01 27.92
CA ARG A 248 -16.95 -3.59 28.42
C ARG A 248 -17.66 -2.76 29.49
N PHE A 249 -16.98 -1.78 30.11
CA PHE A 249 -17.49 -0.93 31.20
C PHE A 249 -17.25 0.57 30.97
N ARG A 250 -16.85 1.01 29.77
CA ARG A 250 -16.65 2.44 29.48
C ARG A 250 -17.52 2.89 28.32
N ILE A 251 -18.12 4.07 28.44
CA ILE A 251 -18.94 4.73 27.42
C ILE A 251 -18.06 5.19 26.24
N PHE A 252 -16.75 5.30 26.44
CA PHE A 252 -15.79 5.82 25.44
C PHE A 252 -14.94 4.69 24.84
N GLU A 253 -14.77 4.75 23.53
CA GLU A 253 -13.81 3.90 22.79
C GLU A 253 -12.39 4.38 23.06
N GLU A 254 -11.48 3.46 23.35
CA GLU A 254 -10.05 3.74 23.49
C GLU A 254 -9.35 3.48 22.17
N PHE A 255 -8.73 4.52 21.59
CA PHE A 255 -7.95 4.40 20.37
C PHE A 255 -6.53 3.91 20.70
N LYS A 256 -6.07 2.90 19.95
CA LYS A 256 -4.73 2.31 20.08
C LYS A 256 -4.12 1.99 18.73
N TRP A 257 -2.79 2.01 18.69
CA TRP A 257 -2.00 1.52 17.57
C TRP A 257 -1.63 0.05 17.82
N LYS A 258 -1.80 -0.80 16.77
CA LYS A 258 -1.44 -2.23 16.79
C LYS A 258 -0.64 -2.59 15.55
N ASN A 259 0.20 -3.61 15.63
CA ASN A 259 0.94 -4.10 14.45
C ASN A 259 -0.03 -4.58 13.38
N LEU A 260 0.17 -4.11 12.15
CA LEU A 260 -0.55 -4.58 10.97
C LEU A 260 0.22 -5.74 10.32
N ASN A 261 0.01 -6.93 10.81
CA ASN A 261 0.60 -8.16 10.26
C ASN A 261 -0.36 -8.94 9.36
N SER A 262 -1.63 -8.60 9.40
CA SER A 262 -2.70 -9.23 8.62
C SER A 262 -3.86 -8.28 8.45
N PHE A 263 -4.46 -8.29 7.28
CA PHE A 263 -5.73 -7.61 6.98
C PHE A 263 -6.95 -8.42 7.40
N ASN A 264 -6.74 -9.59 8.00
CA ASN A 264 -7.84 -10.41 8.54
C ASN A 264 -8.43 -9.73 9.78
N PRO A 265 -9.69 -9.29 9.75
CA PRO A 265 -10.31 -8.66 10.90
C PRO A 265 -10.44 -9.66 12.06
N ASN A 266 -9.96 -9.25 13.24
CA ASN A 266 -10.15 -9.95 14.52
C ASN A 266 -9.57 -11.36 14.66
N ASN A 267 -8.58 -11.77 13.86
CA ASN A 267 -8.09 -13.16 13.80
C ASN A 267 -9.24 -14.18 13.58
N GLU A 268 -10.28 -13.77 12.86
CA GLU A 268 -11.38 -14.63 12.48
C GLU A 268 -10.89 -15.76 11.55
N SER A 269 -11.69 -16.83 11.43
CA SER A 269 -11.37 -17.91 10.49
C SER A 269 -11.15 -17.33 9.08
N PHE A 270 -10.19 -17.86 8.35
CA PHE A 270 -9.84 -17.43 6.99
C PHE A 270 -11.06 -17.29 6.05
N GLU A 271 -12.09 -18.14 6.24
CA GLU A 271 -13.33 -18.11 5.46
C GLU A 271 -14.05 -16.75 5.46
N LYS A 272 -13.74 -15.87 6.41
CA LYS A 272 -14.29 -14.51 6.49
C LYS A 272 -13.45 -13.45 5.79
N VAL A 273 -12.25 -13.79 5.30
CA VAL A 273 -11.37 -12.89 4.55
C VAL A 273 -11.80 -12.90 3.08
N THR A 274 -12.87 -12.20 2.77
CA THR A 274 -13.36 -12.07 1.40
C THR A 274 -12.92 -10.74 0.78
N ALA A 275 -12.79 -10.69 -0.55
CA ALA A 275 -12.53 -9.45 -1.27
C ALA A 275 -13.54 -8.35 -0.90
N SER A 276 -14.82 -8.70 -0.71
CA SER A 276 -15.88 -7.76 -0.32
C SER A 276 -15.67 -7.15 1.07
N ASN A 277 -15.17 -7.95 2.04
CA ASN A 277 -14.87 -7.45 3.39
C ASN A 277 -13.61 -6.59 3.38
N LEU A 278 -12.60 -7.00 2.64
CA LEU A 278 -11.35 -6.28 2.51
C LEU A 278 -11.52 -4.94 1.77
N ARG A 279 -12.43 -4.84 0.82
CA ARG A 279 -12.77 -3.57 0.14
C ARG A 279 -13.25 -2.49 1.12
N LYS A 280 -13.80 -2.89 2.26
CA LYS A 280 -14.28 -1.97 3.31
C LYS A 280 -13.21 -1.66 4.36
N TRP A 281 -12.03 -2.22 4.22
CA TRP A 281 -10.93 -1.97 5.16
C TRP A 281 -10.48 -0.51 5.02
N GLN A 282 -10.60 0.26 6.08
CA GLN A 282 -10.22 1.66 6.14
C GLN A 282 -9.84 2.00 7.59
N LYS A 283 -8.58 1.85 7.92
CA LYS A 283 -8.05 2.19 9.24
C LYS A 283 -6.86 3.12 9.10
N PRO A 284 -6.65 4.05 10.05
CA PRO A 284 -5.43 4.84 10.02
C PRO A 284 -4.21 3.95 10.17
N ILE A 285 -3.13 4.31 9.49
CA ILE A 285 -1.84 3.63 9.57
C ILE A 285 -0.70 4.60 9.88
N ILE A 286 0.34 4.07 10.54
CA ILE A 286 1.69 4.66 10.62
C ILE A 286 2.65 3.62 10.08
N ALA A 287 3.56 4.02 9.19
CA ALA A 287 4.53 3.10 8.60
C ALA A 287 5.90 3.75 8.42
N GLY A 288 6.97 2.96 8.54
CA GLY A 288 8.36 3.42 8.39
C GLY A 288 9.33 2.68 9.29
N ALA A 289 10.44 3.34 9.66
CA ALA A 289 11.45 2.73 10.53
C ALA A 289 10.91 2.48 11.96
N PRO A 290 11.22 1.34 12.61
CA PRO A 290 10.54 0.91 13.84
C PRO A 290 10.62 1.91 14.99
N LYS A 291 11.78 2.51 15.25
CA LYS A 291 11.96 3.45 16.37
C LYS A 291 11.08 4.68 16.24
N ILE A 292 11.06 5.30 15.05
CA ILE A 292 10.26 6.51 14.81
C ILE A 292 8.77 6.20 14.73
N VAL A 293 8.37 5.05 14.18
CA VAL A 293 6.98 4.60 14.14
C VAL A 293 6.45 4.41 15.56
N ASN A 294 7.18 3.71 16.43
CA ASN A 294 6.79 3.53 17.83
C ASN A 294 6.76 4.85 18.60
N PHE A 295 7.74 5.73 18.37
CA PHE A 295 7.75 7.07 18.97
C PHE A 295 6.52 7.88 18.51
N THR A 296 6.22 7.88 17.22
CA THR A 296 5.05 8.57 16.65
C THR A 296 3.75 7.99 17.22
N ALA A 297 3.60 6.68 17.25
CA ALA A 297 2.42 6.01 17.80
C ALA A 297 2.17 6.34 19.29
N SER A 298 3.24 6.44 20.08
CA SER A 298 3.15 6.81 21.50
C SER A 298 2.73 8.28 21.72
N ASN A 299 2.95 9.13 20.72
CA ASN A 299 2.75 10.57 20.78
C ASN A 299 1.63 11.09 19.86
N LEU A 300 0.90 10.18 19.18
CA LEU A 300 -0.17 10.52 18.25
C LEU A 300 -1.48 9.87 18.67
N ARG A 301 -2.49 10.67 18.94
CA ARG A 301 -3.83 10.22 19.30
C ARG A 301 -4.81 10.64 18.21
N LYS A 302 -5.84 9.82 17.96
CA LYS A 302 -6.99 10.24 17.16
C LYS A 302 -7.85 11.21 17.99
N ARG A 303 -8.35 12.26 17.34
CA ARG A 303 -9.30 13.21 17.95
C ARG A 303 -10.67 12.58 18.15
#